data_a2aba9b5817932a444458c630cef3ba7
#
_entry.id   a2aba9b5817932a444458c630cef3ba7
#
_cell.length_a   1.000
_cell.length_b   1.000
_cell.length_c   1.000
_cell.angle_alpha   90.00
_cell.angle_beta   90.00
_cell.angle_gamma   90.00
#
_symmetry.space_group_name_H-M   'P 1'
#
loop_
_entity.id
_entity.type
_entity.pdbx_description
1 polymer ?
#
loop_
_entity_poly.entity_id
_entity_poly.type
_entity_poly.pdbx_seq_one_letter_code
_entity_poly.pdbx_strand_id
1 'polypeptide(L)'
;MLSPAHVINHSGGIARGTFLQRFGLTRFHVARAVRDGTVVRVRRGVFATDRTAPELVAAAAHGGALTCTAALRMHGIWVPDDDPDLHVWLGENGRVHHTGCDCVSHWFEGATVLGLAPLEDALVHVYACRGAEAFFVALESAMRQRKIGSARLLRARLPASARWLIDLARYDAGSGLESLLRLRLHHLGIRLDCQVKIEGVGRVDFVVGGRLILETDGAEHHGDPAQRHRDLQRDAAASARGFETLRFDYAQVVHDWRVVEAAIIAALTRAS
;
A
#
# COMPACT_ATOMS: atom_id res chain seq x y z
N MET A 1 -29.06 8.54 -24.25
CA MET A 1 -28.28 9.81 -24.16
C MET A 1 -27.35 9.67 -22.96
N LEU A 2 -26.05 9.98 -23.11
CA LEU A 2 -25.10 9.97 -22.00
C LEU A 2 -25.50 11.00 -20.93
N SER A 3 -25.60 10.60 -19.66
CA SER A 3 -25.85 11.53 -18.56
C SER A 3 -24.53 11.99 -17.91
N PRO A 4 -24.49 13.18 -17.27
CA PRO A 4 -23.30 13.61 -16.53
C PRO A 4 -22.86 12.61 -15.48
N ALA A 5 -23.77 12.02 -14.71
CA ALA A 5 -23.46 11.00 -13.72
C ALA A 5 -22.82 9.74 -14.34
N HIS A 6 -23.32 9.29 -15.49
CA HIS A 6 -22.75 8.16 -16.21
C HIS A 6 -21.29 8.42 -16.58
N VAL A 7 -20.99 9.57 -17.20
CA VAL A 7 -19.62 9.92 -17.61
C VAL A 7 -18.70 10.05 -16.39
N ILE A 8 -19.15 10.69 -15.31
CA ILE A 8 -18.39 10.84 -14.07
C ILE A 8 -18.02 9.46 -13.49
N ASN A 9 -19.00 8.57 -13.36
CA ASN A 9 -18.79 7.23 -12.80
C ASN A 9 -17.78 6.41 -13.62
N HIS A 10 -17.84 6.50 -14.97
CA HIS A 10 -16.90 5.79 -15.86
C HIS A 10 -15.52 6.48 -15.96
N SER A 11 -15.37 7.67 -15.39
CA SER A 11 -14.13 8.44 -15.39
C SER A 11 -13.45 8.48 -14.01
N GLY A 12 -13.71 7.48 -13.16
CA GLY A 12 -13.10 7.39 -11.83
C GLY A 12 -13.81 8.19 -10.73
N GLY A 13 -15.09 8.56 -10.95
CA GLY A 13 -15.95 9.19 -9.93
C GLY A 13 -15.83 10.71 -9.82
N ILE A 14 -14.78 11.32 -10.35
CA ILE A 14 -14.56 12.78 -10.33
C ILE A 14 -14.31 13.30 -11.75
N ALA A 15 -14.97 14.40 -12.14
CA ALA A 15 -14.74 15.01 -13.44
C ALA A 15 -14.75 16.56 -13.40
N ARG A 16 -13.93 17.16 -14.26
CA ARG A 16 -14.04 18.59 -14.56
C ARG A 16 -15.20 18.85 -15.51
N GLY A 17 -15.90 19.99 -15.36
CA GLY A 17 -16.93 20.39 -16.30
C GLY A 17 -16.45 20.50 -17.74
N THR A 18 -15.20 20.92 -17.96
CA THR A 18 -14.55 20.95 -19.28
C THR A 18 -14.35 19.55 -19.88
N PHE A 19 -14.11 18.54 -19.05
CA PHE A 19 -14.05 17.15 -19.49
C PHE A 19 -15.43 16.64 -19.93
N LEU A 20 -16.48 16.95 -19.17
CA LEU A 20 -17.86 16.57 -19.52
C LEU A 20 -18.31 17.17 -20.86
N GLN A 21 -17.85 18.38 -21.17
CA GLN A 21 -18.13 19.05 -22.45
C GLN A 21 -17.60 18.26 -23.65
N ARG A 22 -16.50 17.50 -23.52
CA ARG A 22 -15.96 16.65 -24.60
C ARG A 22 -16.94 15.52 -24.99
N PHE A 23 -17.87 15.18 -24.12
CA PHE A 23 -18.94 14.20 -24.34
C PHE A 23 -20.25 14.87 -24.77
N GLY A 24 -20.22 16.14 -25.20
CA GLY A 24 -21.41 16.88 -25.61
C GLY A 24 -22.30 17.33 -24.43
N LEU A 25 -21.83 17.18 -23.19
CA LEU A 25 -22.58 17.58 -22.00
C LEU A 25 -22.36 19.06 -21.71
N THR A 26 -23.39 19.87 -21.99
CA THR A 26 -23.34 21.34 -21.76
C THR A 26 -23.42 21.68 -20.27
N ARG A 27 -23.12 22.95 -19.96
CA ARG A 27 -23.31 23.48 -18.60
C ARG A 27 -24.74 23.34 -18.10
N PHE A 28 -25.72 23.39 -19.01
CA PHE A 28 -27.15 23.18 -18.68
C PHE A 28 -27.40 21.73 -18.21
N HIS A 29 -26.86 20.74 -18.92
CA HIS A 29 -26.98 19.33 -18.53
C HIS A 29 -26.37 19.06 -17.16
N VAL A 30 -25.20 19.61 -16.87
CA VAL A 30 -24.54 19.48 -15.57
C VAL A 30 -25.34 20.18 -14.46
N ALA A 31 -25.80 21.43 -14.71
CA ALA A 31 -26.61 22.15 -13.74
C ALA A 31 -27.94 21.46 -13.42
N ARG A 32 -28.56 20.83 -14.42
CA ARG A 32 -29.75 20.02 -14.22
C ARG A 32 -29.44 18.80 -13.35
N ALA A 33 -28.38 18.05 -13.66
CA ALA A 33 -27.97 16.88 -12.89
C ALA A 33 -27.63 17.21 -11.42
N VAL A 34 -27.05 18.39 -11.17
CA VAL A 34 -26.81 18.88 -9.81
C VAL A 34 -28.13 19.18 -9.08
N ARG A 35 -29.09 19.82 -9.77
CA ARG A 35 -30.40 20.13 -9.19
C ARG A 35 -31.23 18.87 -8.90
N ASP A 36 -31.11 17.88 -9.80
CA ASP A 36 -31.80 16.59 -9.68
C ASP A 36 -31.11 15.66 -8.67
N GLY A 37 -29.99 16.09 -8.02
CA GLY A 37 -29.26 15.34 -7.00
C GLY A 37 -28.41 14.18 -7.53
N THR A 38 -28.37 13.94 -8.86
CA THR A 38 -27.60 12.83 -9.47
C THR A 38 -26.11 13.14 -9.59
N VAL A 39 -25.73 14.42 -9.45
CA VAL A 39 -24.34 14.92 -9.45
C VAL A 39 -24.16 15.92 -8.33
N VAL A 40 -23.06 15.85 -7.65
CA VAL A 40 -22.66 16.79 -6.59
C VAL A 40 -21.57 17.73 -7.12
N ARG A 41 -21.69 19.02 -6.82
CA ARG A 41 -20.62 19.97 -7.09
C ARG A 41 -19.63 19.95 -5.93
N VAL A 42 -18.46 19.34 -6.14
CA VAL A 42 -17.38 19.28 -5.15
C VAL A 42 -16.76 20.67 -4.92
N ARG A 43 -16.44 21.36 -6.01
CA ARG A 43 -15.99 22.75 -6.03
C ARG A 43 -16.27 23.39 -7.40
N ARG A 44 -15.89 24.66 -7.60
CA ARG A 44 -16.10 25.35 -8.88
C ARG A 44 -15.49 24.54 -10.04
N GLY A 45 -16.35 24.06 -10.94
CA GLY A 45 -15.94 23.33 -12.14
C GLY A 45 -15.55 21.86 -11.92
N VAL A 46 -15.71 21.32 -10.71
CA VAL A 46 -15.43 19.90 -10.37
C VAL A 46 -16.68 19.24 -9.80
N PHE A 47 -16.97 18.04 -10.28
CA PHE A 47 -18.20 17.33 -10.01
C PHE A 47 -17.92 15.86 -9.68
N ALA A 48 -18.75 15.29 -8.79
CA ALA A 48 -18.76 13.89 -8.38
C ALA A 48 -20.17 13.33 -8.45
N THR A 49 -20.33 12.06 -8.15
CA THR A 49 -21.62 11.42 -7.89
C THR A 49 -21.67 10.93 -6.44
N ASP A 50 -22.84 10.52 -5.98
CA ASP A 50 -23.08 9.88 -4.68
C ASP A 50 -22.33 8.54 -4.51
N ARG A 51 -21.91 7.93 -5.63
CA ARG A 51 -21.13 6.68 -5.65
C ARG A 51 -19.62 6.90 -5.51
N THR A 52 -19.17 8.13 -5.54
CA THR A 52 -17.76 8.46 -5.42
C THR A 52 -17.30 8.30 -3.98
N ALA A 53 -16.20 7.59 -3.76
CA ALA A 53 -15.62 7.42 -2.44
C ALA A 53 -15.35 8.77 -1.76
N PRO A 54 -15.69 8.93 -0.47
CA PRO A 54 -15.53 10.21 0.26
C PRO A 54 -14.12 10.77 0.19
N GLU A 55 -13.10 9.91 0.23
CA GLU A 55 -11.68 10.29 0.17
C GLU A 55 -11.32 10.96 -1.17
N LEU A 56 -11.88 10.47 -2.28
CA LEU A 56 -11.69 11.08 -3.59
C LEU A 56 -12.38 12.43 -3.69
N VAL A 57 -13.57 12.56 -3.09
CA VAL A 57 -14.31 13.83 -3.02
C VAL A 57 -13.51 14.84 -2.20
N ALA A 58 -12.99 14.44 -1.04
CA ALA A 58 -12.17 15.28 -0.17
C ALA A 58 -10.89 15.75 -0.89
N ALA A 59 -10.15 14.84 -1.53
CA ALA A 59 -8.96 15.18 -2.29
C ALA A 59 -9.26 16.15 -3.44
N ALA A 60 -10.37 15.94 -4.17
CA ALA A 60 -10.79 16.83 -5.24
C ALA A 60 -11.24 18.20 -4.73
N ALA A 61 -11.91 18.26 -3.58
CA ALA A 61 -12.27 19.51 -2.90
C ALA A 61 -11.02 20.28 -2.48
N HIS A 62 -10.04 19.59 -1.90
CA HIS A 62 -8.75 20.14 -1.50
C HIS A 62 -7.95 20.70 -2.69
N GLY A 63 -8.06 20.09 -3.86
CA GLY A 63 -7.50 20.67 -5.09
C GLY A 63 -6.78 19.69 -6.03
N GLY A 64 -6.59 18.44 -5.62
CA GLY A 64 -5.76 17.50 -6.33
C GLY A 64 -6.32 16.09 -6.45
N ALA A 65 -5.42 15.12 -6.54
CA ALA A 65 -5.69 13.69 -6.54
C ALA A 65 -5.30 13.06 -5.20
N LEU A 66 -6.05 12.06 -4.77
CA LEU A 66 -5.64 11.21 -3.66
C LEU A 66 -4.34 10.48 -4.02
N THR A 67 -3.35 10.47 -3.10
CA THR A 67 -2.03 9.89 -3.36
C THR A 67 -1.45 9.18 -2.13
N CYS A 68 -0.18 8.78 -2.19
CA CYS A 68 0.55 8.08 -1.12
C CYS A 68 -0.21 6.87 -0.56
N THR A 69 -0.18 6.69 0.75
CA THR A 69 -0.77 5.56 1.48
C THR A 69 -2.27 5.41 1.23
N ALA A 70 -3.03 6.50 1.29
CA ALA A 70 -4.47 6.49 1.04
C ALA A 70 -4.81 6.01 -0.40
N ALA A 71 -4.06 6.46 -1.40
CA ALA A 71 -4.24 5.98 -2.77
C ALA A 71 -3.83 4.51 -2.93
N LEU A 72 -2.74 4.09 -2.29
CA LEU A 72 -2.28 2.70 -2.33
C LEU A 72 -3.32 1.75 -1.70
N ARG A 73 -3.93 2.12 -0.55
CA ARG A 73 -5.04 1.36 0.04
C ARG A 73 -6.22 1.25 -0.94
N MET A 74 -6.58 2.33 -1.61
CA MET A 74 -7.67 2.34 -2.60
C MET A 74 -7.32 1.50 -3.84
N HIS A 75 -6.05 1.39 -4.21
CA HIS A 75 -5.57 0.42 -5.20
C HIS A 75 -5.56 -1.02 -4.69
N GLY A 76 -5.91 -1.28 -3.42
CA GLY A 76 -5.85 -2.58 -2.75
C GLY A 76 -4.40 -3.03 -2.50
N ILE A 77 -3.47 -2.09 -2.36
CA ILE A 77 -2.07 -2.35 -2.05
C ILE A 77 -1.89 -2.28 -0.53
N TRP A 78 -1.20 -3.27 0.02
CA TRP A 78 -0.89 -3.27 1.44
C TRP A 78 0.13 -2.19 1.78
N VAL A 79 -0.15 -1.42 2.80
CA VAL A 79 0.72 -0.43 3.43
C VAL A 79 0.52 -0.52 4.95
N PRO A 80 1.51 -0.14 5.78
CA PRO A 80 1.32 -0.06 7.22
C PRO A 80 0.13 0.85 7.58
N ASP A 81 -0.59 0.50 8.65
CA ASP A 81 -1.82 1.19 9.06
C ASP A 81 -1.56 2.31 10.08
N ASP A 82 -0.41 2.94 9.98
CA ASP A 82 0.05 4.01 10.87
C ASP A 82 -0.16 5.43 10.31
N ASP A 83 -0.91 5.55 9.22
CA ASP A 83 -1.12 6.82 8.51
C ASP A 83 -2.59 6.98 8.14
N PRO A 84 -3.40 7.60 9.02
CA PRO A 84 -4.82 7.82 8.77
C PRO A 84 -5.09 9.02 7.85
N ASP A 85 -4.10 9.85 7.56
CA ASP A 85 -4.29 11.12 6.87
C ASP A 85 -4.60 10.94 5.38
N LEU A 86 -5.35 11.89 4.83
CA LEU A 86 -5.60 11.97 3.40
C LEU A 86 -4.48 12.77 2.72
N HIS A 87 -3.65 12.09 1.94
CA HIS A 87 -2.58 12.69 1.17
C HIS A 87 -3.08 13.12 -0.19
N VAL A 88 -2.90 14.40 -0.52
CA VAL A 88 -3.40 15.01 -1.75
C VAL A 88 -2.26 15.53 -2.61
N TRP A 89 -2.14 15.01 -3.81
CA TRP A 89 -1.21 15.50 -4.82
C TRP A 89 -1.81 16.67 -5.58
N LEU A 90 -1.27 17.85 -5.38
CA LEU A 90 -1.70 19.09 -6.02
C LEU A 90 -1.07 19.32 -7.39
N GLY A 91 -0.05 18.52 -7.76
CA GLY A 91 0.83 18.80 -8.90
C GLY A 91 1.86 19.87 -8.51
N GLU A 92 2.81 20.12 -9.39
CA GLU A 92 3.94 21.01 -9.13
C GLU A 92 3.50 22.45 -8.79
N ASN A 93 2.48 22.97 -9.47
CA ASN A 93 1.99 24.35 -9.34
C ASN A 93 0.55 24.44 -8.84
N GLY A 94 0.03 23.37 -8.24
CA GLY A 94 -1.34 23.31 -7.76
C GLY A 94 -1.57 24.17 -6.51
N ARG A 95 -2.84 24.44 -6.22
CA ARG A 95 -3.25 25.26 -5.07
C ARG A 95 -4.26 24.51 -4.22
N VAL A 96 -4.16 24.72 -2.93
CA VAL A 96 -5.20 24.34 -1.97
C VAL A 96 -6.43 25.22 -2.21
N HIS A 97 -7.60 24.60 -2.32
CA HIS A 97 -8.85 25.29 -2.64
C HIS A 97 -9.79 25.50 -1.43
N HIS A 98 -9.50 24.86 -0.32
CA HIS A 98 -10.21 25.10 0.93
C HIS A 98 -9.28 24.93 2.13
N THR A 99 -9.60 25.60 3.23
CA THR A 99 -8.97 25.48 4.54
C THR A 99 -9.89 24.74 5.49
N GLY A 100 -9.34 24.09 6.53
CA GLY A 100 -10.15 23.41 7.55
C GLY A 100 -10.39 21.92 7.24
N CYS A 101 -9.46 21.29 6.53
CA CYS A 101 -9.33 19.83 6.48
C CYS A 101 -7.92 19.42 6.94
N ASP A 102 -7.79 18.19 7.41
CA ASP A 102 -6.53 17.59 7.86
C ASP A 102 -5.76 16.90 6.71
N CYS A 103 -6.01 17.33 5.45
CA CYS A 103 -5.34 16.76 4.29
C CYS A 103 -3.87 17.18 4.24
N VAL A 104 -2.98 16.21 4.04
CA VAL A 104 -1.55 16.43 3.80
C VAL A 104 -1.33 16.79 2.33
N SER A 105 -0.88 18.02 2.06
CA SER A 105 -0.67 18.52 0.70
C SER A 105 0.71 18.17 0.17
N HIS A 106 0.78 17.70 -1.07
CA HIS A 106 2.03 17.38 -1.78
C HIS A 106 2.11 18.10 -3.13
N TRP A 107 3.27 18.67 -3.41
CA TRP A 107 3.60 19.35 -4.68
C TRP A 107 4.67 18.56 -5.44
N PHE A 108 4.37 17.27 -5.72
CA PHE A 108 5.25 16.45 -6.52
C PHE A 108 5.18 16.84 -7.99
N GLU A 109 6.28 16.63 -8.73
CA GLU A 109 6.36 16.87 -10.16
C GLU A 109 5.31 16.07 -10.95
N GLY A 110 4.89 16.63 -12.07
CA GLY A 110 3.97 16.01 -13.03
C GLY A 110 2.60 16.66 -13.08
N ALA A 111 1.84 16.23 -14.07
CA ALA A 111 0.47 16.71 -14.28
C ALA A 111 -0.48 15.93 -13.38
N THR A 112 -1.03 16.58 -12.37
CA THR A 112 -2.02 15.96 -11.52
C THR A 112 -3.32 15.68 -12.27
N VAL A 113 -3.94 14.56 -11.95
CA VAL A 113 -5.31 14.21 -12.31
C VAL A 113 -6.26 14.56 -11.16
N LEU A 114 -7.56 14.49 -11.38
CA LEU A 114 -8.54 14.46 -10.28
C LEU A 114 -8.87 13.01 -9.96
N GLY A 115 -9.25 12.77 -8.71
CA GLY A 115 -9.61 11.45 -8.23
C GLY A 115 -8.41 10.69 -7.66
N LEU A 116 -8.14 9.50 -8.16
CA LEU A 116 -7.08 8.62 -7.66
C LEU A 116 -5.81 8.79 -8.49
N ALA A 117 -4.67 9.01 -7.84
CA ALA A 117 -3.38 9.03 -8.51
C ALA A 117 -3.08 7.64 -9.14
N PRO A 118 -2.44 7.58 -10.32
CA PRO A 118 -1.95 6.32 -10.88
C PRO A 118 -1.07 5.56 -9.88
N LEU A 119 -1.09 4.24 -9.93
CA LEU A 119 -0.38 3.40 -8.97
C LEU A 119 1.12 3.72 -8.91
N GLU A 120 1.75 3.98 -10.06
CA GLU A 120 3.17 4.31 -10.14
C GLU A 120 3.49 5.63 -9.45
N ASP A 121 2.65 6.65 -9.67
CA ASP A 121 2.83 7.94 -9.04
C ASP A 121 2.60 7.83 -7.52
N ALA A 122 1.58 7.07 -7.08
CA ALA A 122 1.33 6.82 -5.66
C ALA A 122 2.52 6.10 -4.98
N LEU A 123 3.17 5.14 -5.67
CA LEU A 123 4.37 4.46 -5.17
C LEU A 123 5.57 5.42 -5.08
N VAL A 124 5.79 6.27 -6.08
CA VAL A 124 6.86 7.29 -6.04
C VAL A 124 6.60 8.27 -4.89
N HIS A 125 5.35 8.71 -4.74
CA HIS A 125 4.96 9.67 -3.72
C HIS A 125 5.07 9.08 -2.30
N VAL A 126 4.73 7.80 -2.09
CA VAL A 126 4.90 7.17 -0.77
C VAL A 126 6.38 7.04 -0.40
N TYR A 127 7.28 6.78 -1.37
CA TYR A 127 8.71 6.82 -1.09
C TYR A 127 9.16 8.21 -0.58
N ALA A 128 8.75 9.25 -1.25
CA ALA A 128 9.11 10.62 -0.89
C ALA A 128 8.48 11.07 0.44
N CYS A 129 7.29 10.59 0.76
CA CYS A 129 6.50 11.00 1.93
C CYS A 129 6.80 10.14 3.17
N ARG A 130 6.89 8.81 3.01
CA ARG A 130 6.97 7.81 4.10
C ARG A 130 8.25 6.99 4.09
N GLY A 131 9.12 7.21 3.10
CA GLY A 131 10.43 6.59 3.02
C GLY A 131 10.44 5.16 2.46
N ALA A 132 11.59 4.52 2.64
CA ALA A 132 11.94 3.27 1.99
C ALA A 132 11.08 2.07 2.42
N GLU A 133 10.76 1.96 3.71
CA GLU A 133 9.98 0.82 4.24
C GLU A 133 8.56 0.81 3.66
N ALA A 134 7.85 1.93 3.74
CA ALA A 134 6.49 2.05 3.21
C ALA A 134 6.44 1.81 1.69
N PHE A 135 7.42 2.34 0.96
CA PHE A 135 7.55 2.08 -0.47
C PHE A 135 7.79 0.60 -0.77
N PHE A 136 8.74 -0.03 -0.06
CA PHE A 136 9.15 -1.41 -0.35
C PHE A 136 8.02 -2.41 -0.13
N VAL A 137 7.30 -2.29 0.98
CA VAL A 137 6.17 -3.18 1.26
C VAL A 137 5.01 -2.98 0.28
N ALA A 138 4.74 -1.72 -0.10
CA ALA A 138 3.74 -1.41 -1.12
C ALA A 138 4.15 -1.94 -2.50
N LEU A 139 5.43 -1.82 -2.85
CA LEU A 139 5.98 -2.34 -4.10
C LEU A 139 5.79 -3.85 -4.20
N GLU A 140 6.20 -4.61 -3.19
CA GLU A 140 6.05 -6.06 -3.20
C GLU A 140 4.58 -6.49 -3.22
N SER A 141 3.72 -5.80 -2.47
CA SER A 141 2.27 -6.01 -2.53
C SER A 141 1.71 -5.80 -3.93
N ALA A 142 2.15 -4.74 -4.63
CA ALA A 142 1.72 -4.45 -6.00
C ALA A 142 2.26 -5.48 -7.02
N MET A 143 3.51 -5.91 -6.84
CA MET A 143 4.14 -6.94 -7.68
C MET A 143 3.47 -8.30 -7.49
N ARG A 144 3.20 -8.74 -6.26
CA ARG A 144 2.48 -9.97 -5.95
C ARG A 144 1.10 -10.00 -6.60
N GLN A 145 0.39 -8.88 -6.58
CA GLN A 145 -0.92 -8.72 -7.22
C GLN A 145 -0.84 -8.52 -8.74
N ARG A 146 0.37 -8.54 -9.32
CA ARG A 146 0.63 -8.31 -10.76
C ARG A 146 0.09 -6.97 -11.28
N LYS A 147 -0.06 -5.98 -10.40
CA LYS A 147 -0.53 -4.63 -10.75
C LYS A 147 0.57 -3.76 -11.33
N ILE A 148 1.83 -4.07 -11.00
CA ILE A 148 3.00 -3.37 -11.51
C ILE A 148 4.15 -4.35 -11.77
N GLY A 149 4.96 -4.06 -12.79
CA GLY A 149 6.20 -4.77 -13.06
C GLY A 149 7.42 -3.86 -12.90
N SER A 150 8.59 -4.43 -12.61
CA SER A 150 9.85 -3.71 -12.43
C SER A 150 10.18 -2.76 -13.58
N ALA A 151 9.97 -3.18 -14.82
CA ALA A 151 10.22 -2.35 -16.02
C ALA A 151 9.36 -1.07 -16.07
N ARG A 152 8.17 -1.06 -15.48
CA ARG A 152 7.29 0.11 -15.39
C ARG A 152 7.78 1.06 -14.31
N LEU A 153 8.25 0.53 -13.18
CA LEU A 153 8.83 1.31 -12.09
C LEU A 153 10.18 1.93 -12.44
N LEU A 154 11.01 1.24 -13.21
CA LEU A 154 12.28 1.80 -13.68
C LEU A 154 12.09 3.03 -14.58
N ARG A 155 10.92 3.17 -15.20
CA ARG A 155 10.51 4.37 -15.96
C ARG A 155 9.83 5.43 -15.09
N ALA A 156 9.43 5.08 -13.87
CA ALA A 156 8.88 6.04 -12.92
C ALA A 156 9.96 7.01 -12.41
N ARG A 157 9.55 8.15 -11.90
CA ARG A 157 10.45 9.19 -11.38
C ARG A 157 10.98 8.87 -9.98
N LEU A 158 11.43 7.63 -9.77
CA LEU A 158 12.06 7.22 -8.52
C LEU A 158 13.48 7.78 -8.43
N PRO A 159 13.89 8.30 -7.29
CA PRO A 159 15.26 8.73 -7.08
C PRO A 159 16.22 7.53 -7.16
N ALA A 160 17.47 7.80 -7.55
CA ALA A 160 18.49 6.75 -7.69
C ALA A 160 18.70 5.96 -6.39
N SER A 161 18.53 6.63 -5.25
CA SER A 161 18.61 6.03 -3.90
C SER A 161 17.52 4.98 -3.61
N ALA A 162 16.44 4.93 -4.39
CA ALA A 162 15.36 3.95 -4.22
C ALA A 162 15.49 2.74 -5.15
N ARG A 163 16.38 2.78 -6.16
CA ARG A 163 16.42 1.75 -7.21
C ARG A 163 16.82 0.36 -6.69
N TRP A 164 17.72 0.30 -5.72
CA TRP A 164 18.12 -0.96 -5.09
C TRP A 164 16.95 -1.71 -4.44
N LEU A 165 15.91 -0.99 -3.98
CA LEU A 165 14.70 -1.59 -3.44
C LEU A 165 13.92 -2.36 -4.51
N ILE A 166 13.97 -1.91 -5.78
CA ILE A 166 13.34 -2.62 -6.89
C ILE A 166 14.09 -3.93 -7.18
N ASP A 167 15.43 -3.88 -7.11
CA ASP A 167 16.28 -5.07 -7.32
C ASP A 167 16.10 -6.10 -6.18
N LEU A 168 15.85 -5.62 -4.96
CA LEU A 168 15.56 -6.45 -3.79
C LEU A 168 14.15 -7.04 -3.80
N ALA A 169 13.19 -6.39 -4.46
CA ALA A 169 11.77 -6.73 -4.40
C ALA A 169 11.46 -8.08 -5.07
N ARG A 170 10.51 -8.82 -4.48
CA ARG A 170 10.11 -10.16 -4.91
C ARG A 170 8.61 -10.21 -5.23
N TYR A 171 8.25 -11.11 -6.15
CA TYR A 171 6.85 -11.39 -6.50
C TYR A 171 6.16 -12.40 -5.56
N ASP A 172 6.95 -13.15 -4.80
CA ASP A 172 6.51 -14.28 -3.97
C ASP A 172 6.47 -13.97 -2.47
N ALA A 173 6.60 -12.70 -2.08
CA ALA A 173 6.36 -12.27 -0.70
C ALA A 173 4.94 -12.64 -0.28
N GLY A 174 4.77 -13.36 0.82
CA GLY A 174 3.47 -13.86 1.26
C GLY A 174 2.58 -12.74 1.83
N SER A 175 3.17 -11.79 2.56
CA SER A 175 2.48 -10.66 3.17
C SER A 175 3.33 -9.39 3.16
N GLY A 176 2.70 -8.23 3.45
CA GLY A 176 3.44 -6.98 3.63
C GLY A 176 4.29 -6.98 4.89
N LEU A 177 3.87 -7.72 5.92
CA LEU A 177 4.62 -7.86 7.16
C LEU A 177 5.91 -8.65 6.93
N GLU A 178 5.85 -9.74 6.15
CA GLU A 178 7.04 -10.47 5.69
C GLU A 178 7.99 -9.56 4.90
N SER A 179 7.45 -8.73 4.00
CA SER A 179 8.25 -7.77 3.23
C SER A 179 9.01 -6.81 4.15
N LEU A 180 8.34 -6.27 5.18
CA LEU A 180 8.94 -5.36 6.15
C LEU A 180 10.03 -6.04 6.97
N LEU A 181 9.74 -7.22 7.53
CA LEU A 181 10.71 -8.01 8.28
C LEU A 181 11.96 -8.31 7.44
N ARG A 182 11.77 -8.73 6.20
CA ARG A 182 12.86 -9.03 5.27
C ARG A 182 13.72 -7.81 4.95
N LEU A 183 13.11 -6.66 4.71
CA LEU A 183 13.85 -5.43 4.45
C LEU A 183 14.71 -5.02 5.66
N ARG A 184 14.15 -5.07 6.87
CA ARG A 184 14.85 -4.74 8.10
C ARG A 184 16.01 -5.67 8.38
N LEU A 185 15.83 -6.98 8.16
CA LEU A 185 16.91 -7.96 8.31
C LEU A 185 17.99 -7.80 7.22
N HIS A 186 17.62 -7.40 6.01
CA HIS A 186 18.56 -7.06 4.96
C HIS A 186 19.48 -5.89 5.39
N HIS A 187 18.94 -4.86 6.04
CA HIS A 187 19.75 -3.75 6.58
C HIS A 187 20.74 -4.18 7.66
N LEU A 188 20.43 -5.25 8.41
CA LEU A 188 21.34 -5.85 9.39
C LEU A 188 22.34 -6.81 8.76
N GLY A 189 22.34 -6.99 7.44
CA GLY A 189 23.19 -7.93 6.73
C GLY A 189 22.82 -9.41 6.95
N ILE A 190 21.66 -9.68 7.51
CA ILE A 190 21.16 -11.04 7.78
C ILE A 190 20.54 -11.61 6.49
N ARG A 191 21.09 -12.74 6.04
CA ARG A 191 20.58 -13.48 4.88
C ARG A 191 19.43 -14.38 5.27
N LEU A 192 18.39 -14.39 4.46
CA LEU A 192 17.17 -15.17 4.65
C LEU A 192 16.94 -16.11 3.47
N ASP A 193 16.53 -17.33 3.76
CA ASP A 193 15.86 -18.21 2.80
C ASP A 193 14.35 -18.00 2.96
N CYS A 194 13.69 -17.54 1.89
CA CYS A 194 12.27 -17.16 1.94
C CYS A 194 11.38 -18.31 1.49
N GLN A 195 10.21 -18.45 2.14
CA GLN A 195 9.15 -19.37 1.76
C GLN A 195 9.62 -20.82 1.63
N VAL A 196 10.39 -21.28 2.63
CA VAL A 196 11.06 -22.57 2.66
C VAL A 196 10.07 -23.69 3.00
N LYS A 197 10.11 -24.80 2.26
CA LYS A 197 9.35 -26.00 2.57
C LYS A 197 10.23 -26.96 3.37
N ILE A 198 9.86 -27.24 4.61
CA ILE A 198 10.55 -28.16 5.51
C ILE A 198 9.71 -29.44 5.63
N GLU A 199 10.31 -30.60 5.41
CA GLU A 199 9.62 -31.90 5.49
C GLU A 199 9.05 -32.10 6.91
N GLY A 200 7.76 -32.45 7.00
CA GLY A 200 7.05 -32.69 8.25
C GLY A 200 6.69 -31.43 9.04
N VAL A 201 7.18 -30.24 8.66
CA VAL A 201 6.80 -28.95 9.24
C VAL A 201 5.84 -28.18 8.33
N GLY A 202 6.10 -28.22 7.02
CA GLY A 202 5.36 -27.48 6.04
C GLY A 202 6.15 -26.29 5.49
N ARG A 203 5.42 -25.30 4.98
CA ARG A 203 6.00 -24.06 4.45
C ARG A 203 6.13 -23.03 5.59
N VAL A 204 7.31 -22.44 5.70
CA VAL A 204 7.64 -21.38 6.67
C VAL A 204 8.05 -20.11 5.93
N ASP A 205 7.84 -18.93 6.55
CA ASP A 205 8.11 -17.66 5.88
C ASP A 205 9.59 -17.49 5.61
N PHE A 206 10.43 -17.75 6.63
CA PHE A 206 11.87 -17.59 6.50
C PHE A 206 12.63 -18.66 7.29
N VAL A 207 13.82 -19.00 6.76
CA VAL A 207 14.86 -19.72 7.50
C VAL A 207 16.12 -18.88 7.52
N VAL A 208 16.74 -18.74 8.67
CA VAL A 208 17.99 -17.99 8.89
C VAL A 208 19.06 -18.91 9.46
N GLY A 209 20.26 -18.88 8.88
CA GLY A 209 21.38 -19.71 9.35
C GLY A 209 21.11 -21.21 9.35
N GLY A 210 20.11 -21.67 8.59
CA GLY A 210 19.72 -23.08 8.48
C GLY A 210 19.04 -23.68 9.72
N ARG A 211 18.81 -22.91 10.79
CA ARG A 211 18.27 -23.41 12.06
C ARG A 211 17.20 -22.53 12.70
N LEU A 212 17.08 -21.28 12.32
CA LEU A 212 16.09 -20.36 12.88
C LEU A 212 14.96 -20.17 11.88
N ILE A 213 13.75 -20.56 12.27
CA ILE A 213 12.52 -20.27 11.54
C ILE A 213 11.98 -18.93 12.05
N LEU A 214 11.66 -18.02 11.12
CA LEU A 214 10.91 -16.81 11.44
C LEU A 214 9.57 -16.86 10.72
N GLU A 215 8.50 -16.64 11.44
CA GLU A 215 7.14 -16.54 10.92
C GLU A 215 6.50 -15.22 11.35
N THR A 216 5.66 -14.65 10.50
CA THR A 216 4.89 -13.46 10.80
C THR A 216 3.41 -13.80 10.87
N ASP A 217 2.80 -13.57 12.03
CA ASP A 217 1.38 -13.81 12.21
C ASP A 217 0.57 -12.58 11.79
N GLY A 218 -0.21 -12.71 10.71
CA GLY A 218 -1.23 -11.72 10.36
C GLY A 218 -2.41 -11.75 11.36
N ALA A 219 -3.09 -10.62 11.51
CA ALA A 219 -4.16 -10.40 12.53
C ALA A 219 -5.40 -11.32 12.42
N GLU A 220 -5.46 -12.30 11.51
CA GLU A 220 -6.69 -13.03 11.18
C GLU A 220 -6.84 -14.42 11.83
N HIS A 221 -5.98 -14.83 12.76
CA HIS A 221 -6.04 -16.18 13.33
C HIS A 221 -6.74 -16.21 14.68
N HIS A 222 -8.03 -15.94 14.71
CA HIS A 222 -8.84 -16.08 15.92
C HIS A 222 -9.64 -17.40 15.94
N GLY A 223 -9.15 -18.38 16.69
CA GLY A 223 -10.04 -19.24 17.44
C GLY A 223 -10.42 -20.60 16.89
N ASP A 224 -9.83 -21.15 15.81
CA ASP A 224 -10.10 -22.54 15.43
C ASP A 224 -9.21 -23.51 16.24
N PRO A 225 -9.79 -24.35 17.16
CA PRO A 225 -9.02 -25.33 17.93
C PRO A 225 -8.25 -26.33 17.05
N ALA A 226 -8.76 -26.66 15.86
CA ALA A 226 -8.10 -27.56 14.92
C ALA A 226 -6.86 -26.89 14.29
N GLN A 227 -6.92 -25.58 14.01
CA GLN A 227 -5.76 -24.83 13.54
C GLN A 227 -4.67 -24.77 14.61
N ARG A 228 -5.04 -24.43 15.86
CA ARG A 228 -4.10 -24.42 16.98
C ARG A 228 -3.42 -25.78 17.19
N HIS A 229 -4.16 -26.87 17.06
CA HIS A 229 -3.57 -28.22 17.17
C HIS A 229 -2.55 -28.49 16.06
N ARG A 230 -2.84 -28.08 14.82
CA ARG A 230 -1.89 -28.21 13.69
C ARG A 230 -0.62 -27.37 13.93
N ASP A 231 -0.76 -26.17 14.47
CA ASP A 231 0.38 -25.28 14.74
C ASP A 231 1.29 -25.86 15.82
N LEU A 232 0.73 -26.43 16.90
CA LEU A 232 1.51 -27.14 17.90
C LEU A 232 2.24 -28.37 17.35
N GLN A 233 1.61 -29.13 16.43
CA GLN A 233 2.27 -30.24 15.75
C GLN A 233 3.43 -29.77 14.86
N ARG A 234 3.26 -28.66 14.15
CA ARG A 234 4.30 -28.06 13.33
C ARG A 234 5.49 -27.62 14.19
N ASP A 235 5.22 -26.97 15.33
CA ASP A 235 6.26 -26.54 16.25
C ASP A 235 7.06 -27.71 16.82
N ALA A 236 6.36 -28.77 17.25
CA ALA A 236 7.01 -29.98 17.74
C ALA A 236 7.87 -30.63 16.64
N ALA A 237 7.38 -30.68 15.40
CA ALA A 237 8.12 -31.23 14.26
C ALA A 237 9.35 -30.38 13.89
N ALA A 238 9.27 -29.06 13.98
CA ALA A 238 10.39 -28.13 13.77
C ALA A 238 11.46 -28.33 14.85
N SER A 239 11.04 -28.34 16.12
CA SER A 239 11.94 -28.57 17.28
C SER A 239 12.65 -29.92 17.20
N ALA A 240 11.93 -31.01 16.85
CA ALA A 240 12.52 -32.34 16.69
C ALA A 240 13.59 -32.39 15.58
N ARG A 241 13.59 -31.43 14.65
CA ARG A 241 14.61 -31.29 13.58
C ARG A 241 15.70 -30.27 13.94
N GLY A 242 15.69 -29.75 15.15
CA GLY A 242 16.68 -28.80 15.63
C GLY A 242 16.45 -27.37 15.17
N PHE A 243 15.24 -27.02 14.72
CA PHE A 243 14.89 -25.64 14.45
C PHE A 243 14.40 -24.94 15.72
N GLU A 244 14.83 -23.72 15.93
CA GLU A 244 14.19 -22.76 16.81
C GLU A 244 13.18 -21.94 15.99
N THR A 245 11.97 -21.70 16.51
CA THR A 245 10.93 -20.93 15.79
C THR A 245 10.62 -19.66 16.58
N LEU A 246 10.72 -18.51 15.93
CA LEU A 246 10.24 -17.22 16.44
C LEU A 246 9.07 -16.75 15.58
N ARG A 247 7.98 -16.33 16.26
CA ARG A 247 6.82 -15.73 15.61
C ARG A 247 6.66 -14.31 16.09
N PHE A 248 6.33 -13.43 15.16
CA PHE A 248 6.13 -12.02 15.45
C PHE A 248 4.81 -11.54 14.84
N ASP A 249 4.04 -10.84 15.64
CA ASP A 249 2.80 -10.22 15.18
C ASP A 249 3.04 -8.83 14.55
N TYR A 250 1.95 -8.24 14.07
CA TYR A 250 1.98 -6.91 13.44
C TYR A 250 2.54 -5.84 14.40
N ALA A 251 2.07 -5.82 15.67
CA ALA A 251 2.48 -4.81 16.63
C ALA A 251 3.98 -4.88 16.92
N GLN A 252 4.50 -6.09 17.08
CA GLN A 252 5.92 -6.32 17.31
C GLN A 252 6.77 -5.86 16.11
N VAL A 253 6.43 -6.31 14.90
CA VAL A 253 7.22 -5.97 13.70
C VAL A 253 7.13 -4.49 13.36
N VAL A 254 5.96 -3.86 13.48
CA VAL A 254 5.77 -2.47 13.07
C VAL A 254 6.17 -1.48 14.17
N HIS A 255 5.78 -1.74 15.43
CA HIS A 255 5.91 -0.78 16.52
C HIS A 255 7.05 -1.08 17.50
N ASP A 256 7.40 -2.37 17.69
CA ASP A 256 8.38 -2.81 18.70
C ASP A 256 9.60 -3.50 18.06
N TRP A 257 10.07 -2.96 16.92
CA TRP A 257 11.17 -3.56 16.15
C TRP A 257 12.40 -3.94 16.98
N ARG A 258 12.78 -3.13 17.98
CA ARG A 258 13.94 -3.42 18.83
C ARG A 258 13.82 -4.75 19.58
N VAL A 259 12.62 -5.14 19.98
CA VAL A 259 12.36 -6.42 20.65
C VAL A 259 12.52 -7.56 19.65
N VAL A 260 12.00 -7.41 18.43
CA VAL A 260 12.13 -8.39 17.35
C VAL A 260 13.60 -8.59 16.97
N GLU A 261 14.32 -7.51 16.75
CA GLU A 261 15.75 -7.52 16.41
C GLU A 261 16.59 -8.21 17.49
N ALA A 262 16.41 -7.85 18.76
CA ALA A 262 17.11 -8.44 19.88
C ALA A 262 16.85 -9.96 19.99
N ALA A 263 15.59 -10.39 19.82
CA ALA A 263 15.22 -11.80 19.84
C ALA A 263 15.91 -12.61 18.73
N ILE A 264 15.91 -12.07 17.50
CA ILE A 264 16.55 -12.69 16.35
C ILE A 264 18.06 -12.80 16.54
N ILE A 265 18.73 -11.72 16.98
CA ILE A 265 20.18 -11.72 17.21
C ILE A 265 20.54 -12.73 18.31
N ALA A 266 19.78 -12.76 19.41
CA ALA A 266 20.00 -13.72 20.49
C ALA A 266 19.84 -15.18 20.01
N ALA A 267 18.83 -15.48 19.20
CA ALA A 267 18.62 -16.80 18.62
C ALA A 267 19.80 -17.21 17.69
N LEU A 268 20.25 -16.31 16.83
CA LEU A 268 21.38 -16.56 15.92
C LEU A 268 22.70 -16.78 16.70
N THR A 269 22.92 -16.04 17.79
CA THR A 269 24.11 -16.23 18.65
C THR A 269 24.10 -17.60 19.35
N ARG A 270 22.92 -18.13 19.72
CA ARG A 270 22.82 -19.49 20.29
C ARG A 270 23.03 -20.57 19.26
N ALA A 271 22.75 -20.30 17.98
CA ALA A 271 22.87 -21.25 16.88
C ALA A 271 24.30 -21.33 16.28
N SER A 272 25.17 -20.39 16.62
CA SER A 272 26.59 -20.32 16.20
C SER A 272 27.45 -21.21 17.07
#